data_38d2e2a7eee12e06d86cd486842db609
#
_entry.id   38d2e2a7eee12e06d86cd486842db609
#
_cell.length_a   1.000
_cell.length_b   1.000
_cell.length_c   1.000
_cell.angle_alpha   90.00
_cell.angle_beta   90.00
_cell.angle_gamma   90.00
#
_symmetry.space_group_name_H-M   'P 1'
#
loop_
_entity.id
_entity.type
_entity.pdbx_description
1 polymer ?
#
loop_
_entity_poly.entity_id
_entity_poly.type
_entity_poly.pdbx_seq_one_letter_code
_entity_poly.pdbx_strand_id
1 'polypeptide(L)'
;MKAKLIKYIVIPAVIVILFFLILITMGAASIVAGNQTASQSIDYAGLSEEVEAYRNKVEKYAKDNGIGDYVDHLLCIMQVSTSGVGTDVMNAGEFEFNTEYPKKRGMITDPDYSIQCGVKEFKALLDLVGVTSTSDNDKLLIVYQAYHINRGYINYCSGKYTPENSKTYCEENELGDHFNADFANQVAFYLQSLNGSGEFKYPLKDYHSVSSPYGYR
;
A
#
# COMPACT_ATOMS: atom_id res chain seq x y z
N MET A 1 49.04 51.66 -17.25
CA MET A 1 48.87 50.67 -16.17
C MET A 1 47.43 50.50 -15.71
N LYS A 2 46.66 51.56 -15.50
CA LYS A 2 45.27 51.52 -14.99
C LYS A 2 44.26 50.69 -15.83
N ALA A 3 44.35 50.81 -17.19
CA ALA A 3 43.40 50.08 -18.07
C ALA A 3 43.60 48.57 -18.09
N LYS A 4 44.84 48.09 -17.96
CA LYS A 4 45.14 46.65 -17.85
C LYS A 4 44.65 46.09 -16.51
N LEU A 5 44.77 46.83 -15.41
CA LEU A 5 44.31 46.43 -14.09
C LEU A 5 42.75 46.25 -14.09
N ILE A 6 42.04 47.15 -14.72
CA ILE A 6 40.56 47.05 -14.83
C ILE A 6 40.16 45.82 -15.65
N LYS A 7 40.78 45.60 -16.79
CA LYS A 7 40.41 44.50 -17.72
C LYS A 7 40.72 43.09 -17.18
N TYR A 8 41.85 42.93 -16.51
CA TYR A 8 42.32 41.59 -16.11
C TYR A 8 42.09 41.22 -14.63
N ILE A 9 41.80 42.19 -13.78
CA ILE A 9 41.60 41.96 -12.35
C ILE A 9 40.16 42.35 -11.94
N VAL A 10 39.73 43.57 -12.29
CA VAL A 10 38.42 44.08 -11.80
C VAL A 10 37.25 43.39 -12.50
N ILE A 11 37.29 43.23 -13.83
CA ILE A 11 36.18 42.61 -14.58
C ILE A 11 36.00 41.14 -14.18
N PRO A 12 37.02 40.27 -14.09
CA PRO A 12 36.83 38.91 -13.62
C PRO A 12 36.33 38.84 -12.17
N ALA A 13 36.83 39.69 -11.28
CA ALA A 13 36.36 39.75 -9.90
C ALA A 13 34.90 40.12 -9.79
N VAL A 14 34.42 41.07 -10.57
CA VAL A 14 32.99 41.46 -10.62
C VAL A 14 32.12 40.29 -11.16
N ILE A 15 32.58 39.58 -12.18
CA ILE A 15 31.87 38.40 -12.72
C ILE A 15 31.75 37.30 -11.67
N VAL A 16 32.81 37.04 -10.93
CA VAL A 16 32.76 36.04 -9.84
C VAL A 16 31.80 36.44 -8.73
N ILE A 17 31.80 37.72 -8.36
CA ILE A 17 30.86 38.23 -7.33
C ILE A 17 29.41 38.12 -7.81
N LEU A 18 29.11 38.47 -9.06
CA LEU A 18 27.80 38.34 -9.66
C LEU A 18 27.35 36.87 -9.72
N PHE A 19 28.26 35.95 -10.06
CA PHE A 19 27.98 34.53 -10.07
C PHE A 19 27.64 33.99 -8.67
N PHE A 20 28.38 34.42 -7.64
CA PHE A 20 28.07 34.08 -6.25
C PHE A 20 26.73 34.70 -5.78
N LEU A 21 26.41 35.91 -6.19
CA LEU A 21 25.10 36.52 -5.89
C LEU A 21 23.96 35.78 -6.53
N ILE A 22 24.13 35.28 -7.76
CA ILE A 22 23.13 34.44 -8.43
C ILE A 22 22.94 33.10 -7.71
N LEU A 23 24.05 32.49 -7.29
CA LEU A 23 23.97 31.23 -6.50
C LEU A 23 23.28 31.42 -5.16
N ILE A 24 23.50 32.54 -4.48
CA ILE A 24 22.82 32.86 -3.21
C ILE A 24 21.33 33.10 -3.44
N THR A 25 20.94 33.78 -4.51
CA THR A 25 19.52 34.01 -4.82
C THR A 25 18.80 32.74 -5.25
N MET A 26 19.47 31.84 -6.00
CA MET A 26 18.91 30.53 -6.33
C MET A 26 18.84 29.61 -5.11
N GLY A 27 19.83 29.67 -4.21
CA GLY A 27 19.82 28.96 -2.95
C GLY A 27 18.74 29.46 -1.99
N ALA A 28 18.52 30.76 -1.91
CA ALA A 28 17.45 31.35 -1.09
C ALA A 28 16.05 31.04 -1.62
N ALA A 29 15.86 30.99 -2.95
CA ALA A 29 14.61 30.56 -3.56
C ALA A 29 14.29 29.09 -3.25
N SER A 30 15.30 28.23 -3.19
CA SER A 30 15.14 26.83 -2.79
C SER A 30 14.83 26.66 -1.30
N ILE A 31 15.34 27.55 -0.44
CA ILE A 31 15.06 27.54 1.00
C ILE A 31 13.65 28.08 1.31
N VAL A 32 13.16 29.07 0.53
CA VAL A 32 11.80 29.59 0.70
C VAL A 32 10.75 28.64 0.10
N ALA A 33 11.09 27.90 -0.96
CA ALA A 33 10.25 26.82 -1.47
C ALA A 33 10.28 25.56 -0.58
N GLY A 34 11.33 25.37 0.25
CA GLY A 34 11.43 24.25 1.18
C GLY A 34 10.75 24.45 2.53
N ASN A 35 10.21 25.64 2.84
CA ASN A 35 9.45 25.92 4.06
C ASN A 35 7.94 26.01 3.84
N GLN A 36 7.43 25.65 2.67
CA GLN A 36 6.18 24.96 2.67
C GLN A 36 6.51 23.51 3.04
N THR A 37 6.58 23.23 4.34
CA THR A 37 6.00 22.01 4.84
C THR A 37 4.56 22.01 4.32
N ALA A 38 4.35 21.48 3.11
CA ALA A 38 3.24 20.64 2.92
C ALA A 38 3.42 19.58 4.05
N SER A 39 2.80 19.79 5.19
CA SER A 39 2.10 18.72 5.82
C SER A 39 1.26 18.16 4.67
N GLN A 40 1.82 17.21 3.90
CA GLN A 40 1.01 16.16 3.40
C GLN A 40 0.42 15.60 4.71
N SER A 41 -0.70 16.13 5.12
CA SER A 41 -1.71 15.32 5.72
C SER A 41 -1.86 14.20 4.69
N ILE A 42 -1.13 13.12 4.93
CA ILE A 42 -1.40 11.89 4.24
C ILE A 42 -2.81 11.64 4.71
N ASP A 43 -3.76 12.02 3.87
CA ASP A 43 -5.17 11.79 4.08
C ASP A 43 -5.35 10.28 3.85
N TYR A 44 -4.91 9.49 4.84
CA TYR A 44 -5.11 8.04 4.90
C TYR A 44 -6.59 7.69 5.17
N ALA A 45 -7.46 8.67 5.09
CA ALA A 45 -8.85 8.53 5.47
C ALA A 45 -9.74 7.91 4.37
N GLY A 46 -9.19 7.54 3.21
CA GLY A 46 -9.99 7.00 2.12
C GLY A 46 -9.25 6.01 1.23
N LEU A 47 -10.02 5.32 0.39
CA LEU A 47 -9.47 4.53 -0.71
C LEU A 47 -9.02 5.46 -1.84
N SER A 48 -8.02 5.06 -2.62
CA SER A 48 -7.61 5.81 -3.81
C SER A 48 -8.72 5.84 -4.87
N GLU A 49 -8.67 6.82 -5.77
CA GLU A 49 -9.63 6.90 -6.88
C GLU A 49 -9.58 5.67 -7.78
N GLU A 50 -8.38 5.09 -7.95
CA GLU A 50 -8.16 3.87 -8.72
C GLU A 50 -8.88 2.67 -8.10
N VAL A 51 -8.85 2.53 -6.77
CA VAL A 51 -9.58 1.47 -6.05
C VAL A 51 -11.08 1.70 -6.12
N GLU A 52 -11.54 2.93 -5.90
CA GLU A 52 -12.96 3.28 -5.97
C GLU A 52 -13.55 3.05 -7.37
N ALA A 53 -12.78 3.20 -8.43
CA ALA A 53 -13.21 2.89 -9.80
C ALA A 53 -13.62 1.41 -9.99
N TYR A 54 -13.12 0.49 -9.15
CA TYR A 54 -13.46 -0.92 -9.18
C TYR A 54 -14.64 -1.31 -8.28
N ARG A 55 -15.18 -0.40 -7.45
CA ARG A 55 -16.24 -0.69 -6.47
C ARG A 55 -17.41 -1.47 -7.07
N ASN A 56 -17.96 -1.02 -8.18
CA ASN A 56 -19.12 -1.68 -8.81
C ASN A 56 -18.81 -3.12 -9.28
N LYS A 57 -17.58 -3.37 -9.72
CA LYS A 57 -17.15 -4.71 -10.14
C LYS A 57 -16.95 -5.62 -8.93
N VAL A 58 -16.27 -5.12 -7.89
CA VAL A 58 -16.09 -5.84 -6.62
C VAL A 58 -17.45 -6.17 -6.00
N GLU A 59 -18.36 -5.22 -5.96
CA GLU A 59 -19.74 -5.43 -5.44
C GLU A 59 -20.48 -6.51 -6.22
N LYS A 60 -20.41 -6.47 -7.56
CA LYS A 60 -21.02 -7.51 -8.41
C LYS A 60 -20.50 -8.89 -8.05
N TYR A 61 -19.18 -9.08 -8.07
CA TYR A 61 -18.57 -10.39 -7.81
C TYR A 61 -18.73 -10.84 -6.36
N ALA A 62 -18.68 -9.91 -5.40
CA ALA A 62 -18.98 -10.23 -4.00
C ALA A 62 -20.41 -10.75 -3.80
N LYS A 63 -21.40 -10.10 -4.43
CA LYS A 63 -22.80 -10.55 -4.42
C LYS A 63 -22.98 -11.90 -5.10
N ASP A 64 -22.36 -12.10 -6.26
CA ASP A 64 -22.40 -13.36 -7.02
C ASP A 64 -21.82 -14.54 -6.20
N ASN A 65 -20.90 -14.26 -5.26
CA ASN A 65 -20.30 -15.25 -4.37
C ASN A 65 -20.94 -15.28 -2.94
N GLY A 66 -22.01 -14.54 -2.71
CA GLY A 66 -22.73 -14.53 -1.42
C GLY A 66 -22.01 -13.81 -0.28
N ILE A 67 -21.08 -12.91 -0.60
CA ILE A 67 -20.29 -12.12 0.35
C ILE A 67 -20.43 -10.61 0.12
N GLY A 68 -21.63 -10.17 -0.30
CA GLY A 68 -21.91 -8.76 -0.59
C GLY A 68 -21.62 -7.80 0.58
N ASP A 69 -21.72 -8.26 1.81
CA ASP A 69 -21.44 -7.46 3.00
C ASP A 69 -19.93 -7.18 3.21
N TYR A 70 -19.05 -7.82 2.42
CA TYR A 70 -17.60 -7.70 2.51
C TYR A 70 -16.98 -6.84 1.41
N VAL A 71 -17.77 -6.04 0.71
CA VAL A 71 -17.25 -5.18 -0.39
C VAL A 71 -16.14 -4.25 0.08
N ASP A 72 -16.35 -3.54 1.19
CA ASP A 72 -15.34 -2.61 1.71
C ASP A 72 -14.08 -3.34 2.19
N HIS A 73 -14.18 -4.55 2.71
CA HIS A 73 -13.04 -5.41 3.04
C HIS A 73 -12.21 -5.75 1.81
N LEU A 74 -12.85 -6.13 0.71
CA LEU A 74 -12.20 -6.44 -0.56
C LEU A 74 -11.53 -5.22 -1.18
N LEU A 75 -12.15 -4.05 -1.11
CA LEU A 75 -11.57 -2.80 -1.57
C LEU A 75 -10.36 -2.39 -0.71
N CYS A 76 -10.42 -2.57 0.60
CA CYS A 76 -9.28 -2.33 1.49
C CYS A 76 -8.12 -3.31 1.21
N ILE A 77 -8.41 -4.57 0.89
CA ILE A 77 -7.40 -5.54 0.44
C ILE A 77 -6.77 -5.07 -0.88
N MET A 78 -7.55 -4.62 -1.86
CA MET A 78 -7.04 -4.05 -3.11
C MET A 78 -6.16 -2.82 -2.85
N GLN A 79 -6.61 -1.92 -1.95
CA GLN A 79 -5.85 -0.73 -1.56
C GLN A 79 -4.46 -1.09 -1.03
N VAL A 80 -4.38 -2.04 -0.10
CA VAL A 80 -3.10 -2.45 0.50
C VAL A 80 -2.26 -3.30 -0.46
N SER A 81 -2.89 -4.08 -1.34
CA SER A 81 -2.17 -4.95 -2.28
C SER A 81 -1.52 -4.20 -3.43
N THR A 82 -2.24 -3.27 -4.07
CA THR A 82 -1.85 -2.66 -5.34
C THR A 82 -2.24 -1.19 -5.47
N SER A 83 -3.03 -0.66 -4.53
CA SER A 83 -3.70 0.64 -4.65
C SER A 83 -4.57 0.77 -5.91
N GLY A 84 -5.08 -0.34 -6.44
CA GLY A 84 -5.87 -0.39 -7.68
C GLY A 84 -5.05 -0.19 -8.95
N VAL A 85 -3.71 -0.19 -8.86
CA VAL A 85 -2.81 0.08 -9.99
C VAL A 85 -2.36 -1.23 -10.64
N GLY A 86 -2.17 -1.19 -11.97
CA GLY A 86 -1.78 -2.34 -12.78
C GLY A 86 -2.97 -3.17 -13.24
N THR A 87 -2.73 -4.42 -13.62
CA THR A 87 -3.77 -5.31 -14.16
C THR A 87 -4.13 -6.46 -13.22
N ASP A 88 -3.21 -6.91 -12.37
CA ASP A 88 -3.50 -7.86 -11.29
C ASP A 88 -3.87 -7.10 -10.02
N VAL A 89 -4.98 -6.36 -10.08
CA VAL A 89 -5.39 -5.39 -9.04
C VAL A 89 -5.68 -6.02 -7.68
N MET A 90 -6.04 -7.30 -7.64
CA MET A 90 -6.23 -8.07 -6.42
C MET A 90 -5.00 -8.91 -6.04
N ASN A 91 -3.90 -8.78 -6.82
CA ASN A 91 -2.68 -9.58 -6.65
C ASN A 91 -2.96 -11.09 -6.59
N ALA A 92 -3.86 -11.53 -7.47
CA ALA A 92 -4.49 -12.86 -7.42
C ALA A 92 -3.77 -13.91 -8.29
N GLY A 93 -2.61 -13.57 -8.88
CA GLY A 93 -1.89 -14.44 -9.82
C GLY A 93 -1.55 -15.81 -9.26
N GLU A 94 -1.28 -15.93 -7.95
CA GLU A 94 -0.89 -17.18 -7.29
C GLU A 94 -2.08 -18.00 -6.76
N PHE A 95 -3.30 -17.45 -6.73
CA PHE A 95 -4.46 -18.12 -6.16
C PHE A 95 -4.92 -19.32 -6.99
N GLU A 96 -5.53 -20.30 -6.33
CA GLU A 96 -6.06 -21.51 -6.99
C GLU A 96 -7.07 -21.18 -8.09
N PHE A 97 -7.85 -20.13 -7.90
CA PHE A 97 -8.88 -19.67 -8.83
C PHE A 97 -8.34 -19.04 -10.12
N ASN A 98 -7.06 -18.68 -10.16
CA ASN A 98 -6.40 -18.30 -11.42
C ASN A 98 -6.10 -19.55 -12.24
N THR A 99 -6.87 -19.82 -13.28
CA THR A 99 -6.69 -20.95 -14.21
C THR A 99 -6.27 -20.51 -15.60
N GLU A 100 -6.25 -19.19 -15.89
CA GLU A 100 -6.03 -18.66 -17.23
C GLU A 100 -4.64 -18.04 -17.40
N TYR A 101 -4.01 -17.59 -16.32
CA TYR A 101 -2.72 -16.92 -16.33
C TYR A 101 -1.66 -17.73 -15.57
N PRO A 102 -0.36 -17.45 -15.81
CA PRO A 102 0.72 -18.08 -15.04
C PRO A 102 0.52 -17.92 -13.53
N LYS A 103 0.75 -18.99 -12.78
CA LYS A 103 0.64 -19.03 -11.30
C LYS A 103 1.78 -18.25 -10.64
N LYS A 104 1.77 -16.95 -10.83
CA LYS A 104 2.76 -16.03 -10.27
C LYS A 104 2.13 -14.66 -10.03
N ARG A 105 2.54 -14.01 -8.96
CA ARG A 105 2.13 -12.67 -8.55
C ARG A 105 2.30 -11.66 -9.68
N GLY A 106 1.28 -10.82 -9.92
CA GLY A 106 1.30 -9.77 -10.93
C GLY A 106 1.18 -10.24 -12.38
N MET A 107 0.89 -11.53 -12.64
CA MET A 107 0.85 -12.07 -13.99
C MET A 107 -0.54 -12.07 -14.64
N ILE A 108 -1.59 -11.74 -13.91
CA ILE A 108 -2.91 -11.53 -14.50
C ILE A 108 -2.91 -10.20 -15.26
N THR A 109 -3.29 -10.23 -16.53
CA THR A 109 -3.32 -9.03 -17.37
C THR A 109 -4.72 -8.46 -17.60
N ASP A 110 -5.75 -9.06 -16.98
CA ASP A 110 -7.13 -8.61 -16.99
C ASP A 110 -7.57 -8.26 -15.56
N PRO A 111 -7.81 -6.96 -15.26
CA PRO A 111 -8.26 -6.53 -13.94
C PRO A 111 -9.59 -7.15 -13.51
N ASP A 112 -10.49 -7.40 -14.45
CA ASP A 112 -11.79 -8.01 -14.16
C ASP A 112 -11.62 -9.45 -13.68
N TYR A 113 -10.77 -10.21 -14.35
CA TYR A 113 -10.44 -11.57 -13.96
C TYR A 113 -9.67 -11.62 -12.64
N SER A 114 -8.76 -10.67 -12.39
CA SER A 114 -8.08 -10.53 -11.10
C SER A 114 -9.07 -10.34 -9.95
N ILE A 115 -10.08 -9.48 -10.14
CA ILE A 115 -11.14 -9.27 -9.13
C ILE A 115 -11.94 -10.56 -8.88
N GLN A 116 -12.33 -11.27 -9.93
CA GLN A 116 -13.04 -12.55 -9.79
C GLN A 116 -12.24 -13.56 -8.98
N CYS A 117 -10.96 -13.72 -9.27
CA CYS A 117 -10.08 -14.63 -8.54
C CYS A 117 -9.88 -14.19 -7.08
N GLY A 118 -9.66 -12.90 -6.84
CA GLY A 118 -9.49 -12.34 -5.51
C GLY A 118 -10.74 -12.50 -4.64
N VAL A 119 -11.91 -12.24 -5.18
CA VAL A 119 -13.19 -12.42 -4.46
C VAL A 119 -13.41 -13.88 -4.09
N LYS A 120 -13.16 -14.82 -5.01
CA LYS A 120 -13.29 -16.27 -4.74
C LYS A 120 -12.30 -16.74 -3.67
N GLU A 121 -11.06 -16.26 -3.72
CA GLU A 121 -10.07 -16.60 -2.69
C GLU A 121 -10.50 -16.06 -1.31
N PHE A 122 -10.94 -14.81 -1.26
CA PHE A 122 -11.40 -14.22 -0.01
C PHE A 122 -12.59 -14.99 0.57
N LYS A 123 -13.59 -15.36 -0.27
CA LYS A 123 -14.70 -16.22 0.16
C LYS A 123 -14.23 -17.56 0.72
N ALA A 124 -13.29 -18.22 0.03
CA ALA A 124 -12.76 -19.50 0.50
C ALA A 124 -12.03 -19.37 1.85
N LEU A 125 -11.32 -18.27 2.06
CA LEU A 125 -10.65 -17.97 3.33
C LEU A 125 -11.65 -17.68 4.47
N LEU A 126 -12.74 -16.95 4.19
CA LEU A 126 -13.81 -16.74 5.17
C LEU A 126 -14.38 -18.10 5.64
N ASP A 127 -14.62 -19.02 4.72
CA ASP A 127 -15.13 -20.35 5.04
C ASP A 127 -14.11 -21.19 5.83
N LEU A 128 -12.85 -21.18 5.42
CA LEU A 128 -11.77 -21.93 6.07
C LEU A 128 -11.53 -21.48 7.52
N VAL A 129 -11.57 -20.17 7.77
CA VAL A 129 -11.39 -19.59 9.12
C VAL A 129 -12.68 -19.66 9.93
N GLY A 130 -13.83 -19.89 9.28
CA GLY A 130 -15.14 -19.93 9.93
C GLY A 130 -15.62 -18.55 10.38
N VAL A 131 -15.43 -17.53 9.54
CA VAL A 131 -15.95 -16.17 9.76
C VAL A 131 -17.46 -16.19 9.51
N THR A 132 -18.24 -15.69 10.47
CA THR A 132 -19.70 -15.67 10.40
C THR A 132 -20.29 -14.26 10.32
N SER A 133 -19.47 -13.23 10.54
CA SER A 133 -19.90 -11.83 10.58
C SER A 133 -18.75 -10.90 10.17
N THR A 134 -19.09 -9.76 9.56
CA THR A 134 -18.18 -8.65 9.31
C THR A 134 -17.63 -8.01 10.59
N SER A 135 -18.15 -8.37 11.74
CA SER A 135 -17.69 -7.92 13.07
C SER A 135 -16.74 -8.91 13.75
N ASP A 136 -16.42 -10.05 13.13
CA ASP A 136 -15.51 -11.06 13.69
C ASP A 136 -14.05 -10.67 13.45
N ASN A 137 -13.63 -9.55 14.08
CA ASN A 137 -12.38 -8.88 13.79
C ASN A 137 -11.16 -9.79 13.95
N ASP A 138 -11.11 -10.64 14.99
CA ASP A 138 -9.96 -11.51 15.24
C ASP A 138 -9.76 -12.53 14.10
N LYS A 139 -10.85 -13.12 13.61
CA LYS A 139 -10.81 -14.04 12.48
C LYS A 139 -10.55 -13.33 11.16
N LEU A 140 -11.10 -12.13 10.98
CA LEU A 140 -10.87 -11.33 9.77
C LEU A 140 -9.40 -10.93 9.61
N LEU A 141 -8.69 -10.62 10.70
CA LEU A 141 -7.24 -10.39 10.63
C LEU A 141 -6.48 -11.63 10.13
N ILE A 142 -6.89 -12.84 10.52
CA ILE A 142 -6.31 -14.08 9.99
C ILE A 142 -6.60 -14.22 8.50
N VAL A 143 -7.84 -13.94 8.06
CA VAL A 143 -8.26 -13.98 6.66
C VAL A 143 -7.43 -13.01 5.81
N TYR A 144 -7.26 -11.76 6.25
CA TYR A 144 -6.48 -10.76 5.50
C TYR A 144 -5.03 -11.20 5.36
N GLN A 145 -4.42 -11.67 6.45
CA GLN A 145 -3.02 -12.11 6.39
C GLN A 145 -2.85 -13.36 5.52
N ALA A 146 -3.75 -14.33 5.63
CA ALA A 146 -3.73 -15.53 4.79
C ALA A 146 -3.94 -15.21 3.31
N TYR A 147 -4.78 -14.23 2.98
CA TYR A 147 -4.94 -13.73 1.62
C TYR A 147 -3.62 -13.20 1.04
N HIS A 148 -2.87 -12.49 1.84
CA HIS A 148 -1.59 -11.92 1.40
C HIS A 148 -0.46 -12.94 1.30
N ILE A 149 -0.39 -13.88 2.24
CA ILE A 149 0.70 -14.85 2.35
C ILE A 149 0.33 -16.15 1.63
N ASN A 150 -0.53 -16.95 2.23
CA ASN A 150 -1.14 -18.18 1.72
C ASN A 150 -2.01 -18.84 2.82
N ARG A 151 -2.79 -19.84 2.43
CA ARG A 151 -3.71 -20.57 3.32
C ARG A 151 -3.01 -21.36 4.45
N GLY A 152 -1.73 -21.72 4.29
CA GLY A 152 -0.96 -22.43 5.30
C GLY A 152 -0.83 -21.63 6.60
N TYR A 153 -0.85 -20.32 6.52
CA TYR A 153 -0.80 -19.43 7.68
C TYR A 153 -1.98 -19.63 8.65
N ILE A 154 -3.16 -20.04 8.17
CA ILE A 154 -4.36 -20.24 8.99
C ILE A 154 -4.09 -21.29 10.11
N ASN A 155 -3.44 -22.38 9.77
CA ASN A 155 -3.09 -23.41 10.74
C ASN A 155 -1.93 -22.98 11.66
N TYR A 156 -0.97 -22.25 11.09
CA TYR A 156 0.22 -21.81 11.80
C TYR A 156 -0.10 -20.81 12.92
N CYS A 157 -0.95 -19.83 12.66
CA CYS A 157 -1.28 -18.76 13.61
C CYS A 157 -2.09 -19.23 14.82
N SER A 158 -2.53 -20.50 14.85
CA SER A 158 -3.26 -21.10 15.98
C SER A 158 -4.45 -20.28 16.45
N GLY A 159 -5.20 -19.69 15.50
CA GLY A 159 -6.40 -18.90 15.75
C GLY A 159 -6.17 -17.45 16.17
N LYS A 160 -4.93 -16.94 16.13
CA LYS A 160 -4.62 -15.56 16.46
C LYS A 160 -3.56 -14.99 15.52
N TYR A 161 -3.91 -13.91 14.82
CA TYR A 161 -2.94 -13.12 14.06
C TYR A 161 -2.13 -12.21 14.98
N THR A 162 -0.81 -12.15 14.77
CA THR A 162 0.08 -11.05 15.20
C THR A 162 1.12 -10.79 14.11
N PRO A 163 1.65 -9.55 14.00
CA PRO A 163 2.74 -9.27 13.06
C PRO A 163 3.95 -10.17 13.27
N GLU A 164 4.26 -10.51 14.54
CA GLU A 164 5.39 -11.36 14.90
C GLU A 164 5.22 -12.79 14.38
N ASN A 165 4.05 -13.42 14.60
CA ASN A 165 3.84 -14.79 14.11
C ASN A 165 3.73 -14.83 12.58
N SER A 166 3.21 -13.78 11.96
CA SER A 166 3.19 -13.63 10.51
C SER A 166 4.60 -13.51 9.95
N LYS A 167 5.46 -12.70 10.56
CA LYS A 167 6.86 -12.55 10.17
C LYS A 167 7.61 -13.88 10.30
N THR A 168 7.47 -14.56 11.45
CA THR A 168 8.11 -15.85 11.68
C THR A 168 7.66 -16.90 10.66
N TYR A 169 6.36 -16.93 10.33
CA TYR A 169 5.86 -17.82 9.28
C TYR A 169 6.50 -17.55 7.91
N CYS A 170 6.65 -16.28 7.53
CA CYS A 170 7.29 -15.93 6.26
C CYS A 170 8.76 -16.34 6.23
N GLU A 171 9.49 -16.14 7.32
CA GLU A 171 10.90 -16.53 7.46
C GLU A 171 11.08 -18.05 7.41
N GLU A 172 10.29 -18.82 8.16
CA GLU A 172 10.35 -20.27 8.20
C GLU A 172 9.96 -20.96 6.88
N ASN A 173 9.12 -20.30 6.08
CA ASN A 173 8.68 -20.82 4.78
C ASN A 173 9.42 -20.17 3.58
N GLU A 174 10.46 -19.38 3.84
CA GLU A 174 11.32 -18.73 2.82
C GLU A 174 10.52 -17.94 1.76
N LEU A 175 9.46 -17.25 2.20
CA LEU A 175 8.53 -16.58 1.29
C LEU A 175 9.11 -15.30 0.65
N GLY A 176 10.26 -14.80 1.16
CA GLY A 176 10.96 -13.63 0.65
C GLY A 176 10.45 -12.29 1.20
N ASP A 177 11.19 -11.23 0.88
CA ASP A 177 10.99 -9.89 1.47
C ASP A 177 9.74 -9.15 0.96
N HIS A 178 9.05 -9.69 -0.04
CA HIS A 178 7.86 -9.05 -0.62
C HIS A 178 6.57 -9.35 0.18
N PHE A 179 6.64 -10.21 1.19
CA PHE A 179 5.52 -10.46 2.08
C PHE A 179 5.50 -9.48 3.25
N ASN A 180 4.35 -8.82 3.41
CA ASN A 180 4.11 -7.85 4.47
C ASN A 180 3.49 -8.53 5.69
N ALA A 181 4.26 -8.66 6.77
CA ALA A 181 3.80 -9.27 8.02
C ALA A 181 2.67 -8.46 8.71
N ASP A 182 2.54 -7.19 8.37
CA ASP A 182 1.55 -6.27 8.93
C ASP A 182 0.36 -6.00 7.98
N PHE A 183 0.21 -6.79 6.92
CA PHE A 183 -0.81 -6.60 5.91
C PHE A 183 -2.24 -6.55 6.50
N ALA A 184 -2.53 -7.46 7.43
CA ALA A 184 -3.85 -7.54 8.06
C ALA A 184 -4.21 -6.26 8.83
N ASN A 185 -3.26 -5.69 9.58
CA ASN A 185 -3.48 -4.44 10.30
C ASN A 185 -3.68 -3.25 9.35
N GLN A 186 -2.97 -3.23 8.21
CA GLN A 186 -3.15 -2.18 7.20
C GLN A 186 -4.54 -2.25 6.58
N VAL A 187 -5.04 -3.44 6.25
CA VAL A 187 -6.42 -3.62 5.76
C VAL A 187 -7.43 -3.15 6.80
N ALA A 188 -7.26 -3.56 8.07
CA ALA A 188 -8.14 -3.14 9.15
C ALA A 188 -8.11 -1.62 9.38
N PHE A 189 -6.96 -0.97 9.22
CA PHE A 189 -6.83 0.48 9.31
C PHE A 189 -7.67 1.19 8.24
N TYR A 190 -7.56 0.80 6.96
CA TYR A 190 -8.38 1.38 5.91
C TYR A 190 -9.87 1.15 6.13
N LEU A 191 -10.25 -0.06 6.52
CA LEU A 191 -11.65 -0.39 6.81
C LEU A 191 -12.23 0.46 7.93
N GLN A 192 -11.47 0.69 9.00
CA GLN A 192 -11.89 1.54 10.11
C GLN A 192 -12.02 3.00 9.68
N SER A 193 -11.11 3.48 8.83
CA SER A 193 -11.16 4.83 8.28
C SER A 193 -12.42 5.07 7.44
N LEU A 194 -12.85 4.07 6.64
CA LEU A 194 -14.09 4.13 5.87
C LEU A 194 -15.33 4.19 6.77
N ASN A 195 -15.31 3.50 7.90
CA ASN A 195 -16.45 3.44 8.82
C ASN A 195 -16.56 4.66 9.74
N GLY A 196 -15.70 5.68 9.57
CA GLY A 196 -15.79 6.95 10.30
C GLY A 196 -15.50 6.85 11.81
N SER A 197 -14.94 5.76 12.28
CA SER A 197 -14.56 5.57 13.68
C SER A 197 -13.20 6.22 13.96
N GLY A 198 -13.19 7.54 14.13
CA GLY A 198 -12.02 8.43 14.19
C GLY A 198 -11.08 8.30 15.39
N GLU A 199 -10.94 7.14 16.03
CA GLU A 199 -9.89 6.86 17.02
C GLU A 199 -9.17 5.55 16.75
N PHE A 200 -8.48 5.47 15.62
CA PHE A 200 -7.50 4.40 15.44
C PHE A 200 -6.16 4.82 16.04
N LYS A 201 -5.81 4.21 17.15
CA LYS A 201 -4.41 4.18 17.61
C LYS A 201 -3.73 3.02 16.92
N TYR A 202 -2.93 3.31 15.90
CA TYR A 202 -2.04 2.32 15.30
C TYR A 202 -1.25 1.63 16.43
N PRO A 203 -1.24 0.29 16.52
CA PRO A 203 -0.67 -0.42 17.68
C PRO A 203 0.85 -0.31 17.82
N LEU A 204 1.53 0.34 16.88
CA LEU A 204 2.97 0.55 16.94
C LEU A 204 3.29 1.84 17.68
N LYS A 205 3.80 1.73 18.90
CA LYS A 205 4.17 2.86 19.78
C LYS A 205 5.24 3.79 19.21
N ASP A 206 5.97 3.40 18.18
CA ASP A 206 7.14 4.11 17.63
C ASP A 206 7.13 4.22 16.10
N TYR A 207 5.98 4.35 15.48
CA TYR A 207 5.89 4.46 14.03
C TYR A 207 6.16 5.91 13.59
N HIS A 208 7.37 6.18 13.08
CA HIS A 208 7.78 7.52 12.64
C HIS A 208 7.59 7.82 11.15
N SER A 209 7.41 6.84 10.31
CA SER A 209 7.02 7.02 8.90
C SER A 209 6.63 5.70 8.24
N VAL A 210 5.58 5.70 7.43
CA VAL A 210 5.40 4.68 6.40
C VAL A 210 6.36 5.05 5.27
N SER A 211 7.48 4.35 5.15
CA SER A 211 8.20 4.35 3.88
C SER A 211 7.22 3.81 2.84
N SER A 212 7.00 4.60 1.77
CA SER A 212 6.07 4.31 0.68
C SER A 212 5.87 2.80 0.49
N PRO A 213 4.64 2.26 0.56
CA PRO A 213 4.41 0.82 0.52
C PRO A 213 4.69 0.34 -0.86
N TYR A 214 5.34 0.50 -1.70
CA TYR A 214 5.69 0.03 -3.04
C TYR A 214 6.21 1.16 -3.94
N GLY A 215 7.49 1.52 -3.73
CA GLY A 215 8.27 2.16 -4.77
C GLY A 215 8.61 1.12 -5.83
N TYR A 216 8.02 1.21 -7.00
CA TYR A 216 8.64 0.64 -8.19
C TYR A 216 10.02 1.29 -8.35
N ARG A 217 11.07 0.50 -8.28
CA ARG A 217 12.39 0.82 -8.82
C ARG A 217 12.64 -0.06 -10.02
#